data_efcab08da4a1c35972e67bc9af8be902
#
_entry.id   efcab08da4a1c35972e67bc9af8be902
#
_cell.length_a   1.000
_cell.length_b   1.000
_cell.length_c   1.000
_cell.angle_alpha   90.00
_cell.angle_beta   90.00
_cell.angle_gamma   90.00
#
_symmetry.space_group_name_H-M   'P 1'
#
loop_
_entity.id
_entity.type
_entity.pdbx_description
1 polymer ?
#
loop_
_entity_poly.entity_id
_entity_poly.type
_entity_poly.pdbx_seq_one_letter_code
_entity_poly.pdbx_strand_id
1 'polypeptide(L)'
;MRLMLENGLTHGLIFYWAWWLSWSPFVGIFIARISRGRTIRQFLLGVIVLPALVSVFWFAVFGGSAIFVEQHGNSGLSSLATEQVLFGVFNEFPAGMVLSIVAMILIAVFFITSADSATFVLGMQTTGGSLNPPNSVKVTWGLLQAGIASVLLYAGGLTALQNASIIAAFPFSIVIILMIVSLFVSLTREQEKLGLYVRPKKSQRSQL
;
A
#
# COMPACT_ATOMS: atom_id res chain seq x y z
N MET A 1 -21.06 3.02 -23.61
CA MET A 1 -19.88 3.84 -23.28
C MET A 1 -19.91 4.37 -21.84
N ARG A 2 -20.95 5.08 -21.37
CA ARG A 2 -21.03 5.56 -19.96
C ARG A 2 -20.93 4.44 -18.93
N LEU A 3 -21.70 3.37 -19.06
CA LEU A 3 -21.70 2.22 -18.14
C LEU A 3 -20.34 1.46 -18.08
N MET A 4 -19.59 1.40 -19.18
CA MET A 4 -18.26 0.79 -19.19
C MET A 4 -17.22 1.69 -18.47
N LEU A 5 -17.34 3.02 -18.60
CA LEU A 5 -16.49 3.96 -17.89
C LEU A 5 -16.79 3.99 -16.38
N GLU A 6 -18.06 3.95 -15.98
CA GLU A 6 -18.47 3.87 -14.57
C GLU A 6 -18.01 2.56 -13.93
N ASN A 7 -18.15 1.41 -14.60
CA ASN A 7 -17.68 0.13 -14.10
C ASN A 7 -16.15 0.07 -13.99
N GLY A 8 -15.43 0.62 -14.96
CA GLY A 8 -13.95 0.68 -14.93
C GLY A 8 -13.42 1.58 -13.82
N LEU A 9 -14.02 2.77 -13.64
CA LEU A 9 -13.65 3.69 -12.56
C LEU A 9 -13.96 3.09 -11.18
N THR A 10 -15.13 2.48 -11.02
CA THR A 10 -15.53 1.84 -9.76
C THR A 10 -14.63 0.67 -9.41
N HIS A 11 -14.28 -0.17 -10.39
CA HIS A 11 -13.36 -1.30 -10.20
C HIS A 11 -11.96 -0.81 -9.82
N GLY A 12 -11.45 0.21 -10.49
CA GLY A 12 -10.16 0.83 -10.19
C GLY A 12 -10.11 1.43 -8.78
N LEU A 13 -11.14 2.17 -8.38
CA LEU A 13 -11.24 2.76 -7.05
C LEU A 13 -11.28 1.67 -5.96
N ILE A 14 -12.14 0.65 -6.13
CA ILE A 14 -12.24 -0.45 -5.17
C ILE A 14 -10.90 -1.18 -5.03
N PHE A 15 -10.22 -1.46 -6.16
CA PHE A 15 -8.91 -2.10 -6.14
C PHE A 15 -7.87 -1.26 -5.39
N TYR A 16 -7.77 0.05 -5.67
CA TYR A 16 -6.82 0.94 -4.99
C TYR A 16 -7.04 0.98 -3.48
N TRP A 17 -8.29 1.16 -3.02
CA TRP A 17 -8.60 1.17 -1.60
C TRP A 17 -8.34 -0.18 -0.94
N ALA A 18 -8.73 -1.28 -1.59
CA ALA A 18 -8.50 -2.62 -1.09
C ALA A 18 -7.00 -2.93 -0.97
N TRP A 19 -6.21 -2.57 -1.96
CA TRP A 19 -4.75 -2.73 -1.95
C TRP A 19 -4.11 -1.96 -0.78
N TRP A 20 -4.45 -0.70 -0.60
CA TRP A 20 -3.96 0.10 0.53
C TRP A 20 -4.36 -0.51 1.88
N LEU A 21 -5.60 -0.95 2.03
CA LEU A 21 -6.09 -1.59 3.24
C LEU A 21 -5.35 -2.90 3.54
N SER A 22 -5.16 -3.77 2.54
CA SER A 22 -4.48 -5.04 2.72
C SER A 22 -2.99 -4.87 3.07
N TRP A 23 -2.36 -3.80 2.58
CA TRP A 23 -0.93 -3.55 2.81
C TRP A 23 -0.62 -2.73 4.06
N SER A 24 -1.58 -1.96 4.54
CA SER A 24 -1.38 -1.01 5.65
C SER A 24 -0.87 -1.63 6.95
N PRO A 25 -1.27 -2.85 7.40
CA PRO A 25 -0.71 -3.44 8.61
C PRO A 25 0.78 -3.74 8.50
N PHE A 26 1.22 -4.20 7.33
CA PHE A 26 2.64 -4.52 7.08
C PHE A 26 3.49 -3.24 7.05
N VAL A 27 3.06 -2.26 6.27
CA VAL A 27 3.73 -0.96 6.16
C VAL A 27 3.73 -0.26 7.51
N GLY A 28 2.62 -0.30 8.25
CA GLY A 28 2.50 0.31 9.58
C GLY A 28 3.52 -0.24 10.57
N ILE A 29 3.69 -1.56 10.65
CA ILE A 29 4.69 -2.20 11.52
C ILE A 29 6.11 -1.81 11.10
N PHE A 30 6.40 -1.84 9.81
CA PHE A 30 7.71 -1.47 9.27
C PHE A 30 8.07 -0.02 9.58
N ILE A 31 7.16 0.92 9.27
CA ILE A 31 7.38 2.35 9.49
C ILE A 31 7.46 2.67 10.99
N ALA A 32 6.64 2.04 11.84
CA ALA A 32 6.71 2.21 13.28
C ALA A 32 8.10 1.84 13.83
N ARG A 33 8.71 0.78 13.29
CA ARG A 33 10.05 0.34 13.69
C ARG A 33 11.14 1.37 13.37
N ILE A 34 11.11 1.94 12.16
CA ILE A 34 12.13 2.91 11.72
C ILE A 34 11.89 4.32 12.28
N SER A 35 10.72 4.57 12.87
CA SER A 35 10.32 5.88 13.40
C SER A 35 10.56 6.04 14.90
N ARG A 36 11.34 5.16 15.53
CA ARG A 36 11.66 5.24 16.97
C ARG A 36 12.29 6.59 17.30
N GLY A 37 11.83 7.21 18.40
CA GLY A 37 12.30 8.51 18.88
C GLY A 37 11.68 9.71 18.18
N ARG A 38 10.76 9.53 17.24
CA ARG A 38 10.00 10.62 16.61
C ARG A 38 8.69 10.89 17.35
N THR A 39 8.25 12.15 17.34
CA THR A 39 6.92 12.49 17.86
C THR A 39 5.82 11.98 16.92
N ILE A 40 4.62 11.72 17.46
CA ILE A 40 3.45 11.29 16.67
C ILE A 40 3.17 12.29 15.54
N ARG A 41 3.31 13.59 15.79
CA ARG A 41 3.10 14.63 14.78
C ARG A 41 4.11 14.52 13.62
N GLN A 42 5.39 14.35 13.92
CA GLN A 42 6.44 14.17 12.90
C GLN A 42 6.22 12.89 12.09
N PHE A 43 5.81 11.82 12.77
CA PHE A 43 5.47 10.56 12.14
C PHE A 43 4.31 10.74 11.14
N LEU A 44 3.19 11.31 11.57
CA LEU A 44 2.01 11.51 10.73
C LEU A 44 2.31 12.41 9.53
N LEU A 45 3.01 13.53 9.75
CA LEU A 45 3.40 14.42 8.65
C LEU A 45 4.30 13.70 7.63
N GLY A 46 5.28 12.93 8.09
CA GLY A 46 6.18 12.18 7.20
C GLY A 46 5.45 11.13 6.37
N VAL A 47 4.55 10.37 7.01
CA VAL A 47 3.83 9.26 6.36
C VAL A 47 2.73 9.74 5.41
N ILE A 48 2.11 10.88 5.68
CA ILE A 48 1.02 11.40 4.84
C ILE A 48 1.56 12.33 3.74
N VAL A 49 2.35 13.33 4.13
CA VAL A 49 2.73 14.40 3.19
C VAL A 49 3.74 13.92 2.15
N LEU A 50 4.77 13.19 2.57
CA LEU A 50 5.82 12.78 1.64
C LEU A 50 5.32 11.85 0.53
N PRO A 51 4.60 10.76 0.81
CA PRO A 51 4.04 9.92 -0.24
C PRO A 51 3.01 10.63 -1.10
N ALA A 52 2.19 11.53 -0.51
CA ALA A 52 1.21 12.31 -1.26
C ALA A 52 1.89 13.23 -2.28
N LEU A 53 2.94 13.96 -1.89
CA LEU A 53 3.70 14.81 -2.80
C LEU A 53 4.34 14.02 -3.94
N VAL A 54 4.97 12.89 -3.62
CA VAL A 54 5.57 12.01 -4.64
C VAL A 54 4.50 11.49 -5.60
N SER A 55 3.33 11.09 -5.09
CA SER A 55 2.22 10.61 -5.93
C SER A 55 1.69 11.72 -6.85
N VAL A 56 1.47 12.93 -6.32
CA VAL A 56 1.02 14.07 -7.14
C VAL A 56 2.04 14.36 -8.25
N PHE A 57 3.33 14.39 -7.92
CA PHE A 57 4.39 14.60 -8.90
C PHE A 57 4.41 13.49 -9.96
N TRP A 58 4.31 12.23 -9.53
CA TRP A 58 4.26 11.07 -10.43
C TRP A 58 3.10 11.18 -11.42
N PHE A 59 1.88 11.39 -10.91
CA PHE A 59 0.70 11.50 -11.78
C PHE A 59 0.71 12.73 -12.65
N ALA A 60 1.28 13.85 -12.21
CA ALA A 60 1.40 15.04 -13.04
C ALA A 60 2.36 14.81 -14.23
N VAL A 61 3.50 14.16 -13.99
CA VAL A 61 4.50 13.92 -15.03
C VAL A 61 4.06 12.76 -15.95
N PHE A 62 3.89 11.58 -15.40
CA PHE A 62 3.64 10.38 -16.21
C PHE A 62 2.18 10.30 -16.69
N GLY A 63 1.22 10.69 -15.86
CA GLY A 63 -0.19 10.77 -16.25
C GLY A 63 -0.42 11.84 -17.31
N GLY A 64 0.18 13.02 -17.13
CA GLY A 64 0.13 14.10 -18.12
C GLY A 64 0.78 13.71 -19.46
N SER A 65 1.94 13.05 -19.41
CA SER A 65 2.61 12.53 -20.61
C SER A 65 1.78 11.46 -21.32
N ALA A 66 1.14 10.55 -20.58
CA ALA A 66 0.29 9.51 -21.16
C ALA A 66 -0.94 10.10 -21.87
N ILE A 67 -1.60 11.10 -21.26
CA ILE A 67 -2.73 11.80 -21.87
C ILE A 67 -2.26 12.54 -23.14
N PHE A 68 -1.13 13.21 -23.08
CA PHE A 68 -0.58 13.92 -24.24
C PHE A 68 -0.28 12.96 -25.40
N VAL A 69 0.38 11.84 -25.12
CA VAL A 69 0.71 10.81 -26.12
C VAL A 69 -0.56 10.17 -26.71
N GLU A 70 -1.58 9.87 -25.89
CA GLU A 70 -2.85 9.30 -26.37
C GLU A 70 -3.59 10.28 -27.29
N GLN A 71 -3.52 11.60 -27.02
CA GLN A 71 -4.20 12.61 -27.82
C GLN A 71 -3.46 13.02 -29.11
N HIS A 72 -2.14 12.93 -29.13
CA HIS A 72 -1.31 13.46 -30.23
C HIS A 72 -0.40 12.40 -30.86
N GLY A 73 -0.25 11.23 -30.25
CA GLY A 73 0.58 10.12 -30.73
C GLY A 73 -0.22 9.09 -31.51
N ASN A 74 0.50 8.17 -32.15
CA ASN A 74 -0.08 7.05 -32.91
C ASN A 74 -0.10 5.74 -32.10
N SER A 75 0.19 5.80 -30.80
CA SER A 75 0.54 4.61 -30.01
C SER A 75 -0.65 3.76 -29.56
N GLY A 76 -1.89 4.29 -29.59
CA GLY A 76 -3.08 3.57 -29.14
C GLY A 76 -2.90 3.00 -27.73
N LEU A 77 -2.42 3.81 -26.78
CA LEU A 77 -2.12 3.38 -25.40
C LEU A 77 -3.32 2.71 -24.73
N SER A 78 -4.53 3.15 -25.06
CA SER A 78 -5.79 2.59 -24.54
C SER A 78 -6.04 1.12 -24.94
N SER A 79 -5.35 0.62 -25.97
CA SER A 79 -5.41 -0.78 -26.41
C SER A 79 -4.38 -1.69 -25.73
N LEU A 80 -3.40 -1.11 -25.03
CA LEU A 80 -2.36 -1.86 -24.33
C LEU A 80 -2.86 -2.43 -23.01
N ALA A 81 -2.26 -3.53 -22.57
CA ALA A 81 -2.46 -4.00 -21.20
C ALA A 81 -1.92 -2.98 -20.20
N THR A 82 -2.57 -2.88 -19.03
CA THR A 82 -2.27 -1.83 -18.02
C THR A 82 -0.78 -1.78 -17.65
N GLU A 83 -0.14 -2.94 -17.54
CA GLU A 83 1.30 -3.08 -17.24
C GLU A 83 2.23 -2.62 -18.36
N GLN A 84 1.73 -2.47 -19.57
CA GLN A 84 2.50 -2.06 -20.75
C GLN A 84 2.38 -0.56 -21.03
N VAL A 85 1.39 0.12 -20.48
CA VAL A 85 1.10 1.53 -20.77
C VAL A 85 2.31 2.44 -20.51
N LEU A 86 3.01 2.26 -19.40
CA LEU A 86 4.19 3.06 -19.06
C LEU A 86 5.29 2.93 -20.14
N PHE A 87 5.54 1.73 -20.60
CA PHE A 87 6.53 1.47 -21.66
C PHE A 87 6.05 1.97 -23.00
N GLY A 88 4.74 1.91 -23.27
CA GLY A 88 4.12 2.51 -24.45
C GLY A 88 4.36 4.02 -24.50
N VAL A 89 4.19 4.72 -23.38
CA VAL A 89 4.50 6.15 -23.26
C VAL A 89 5.99 6.41 -23.53
N PHE A 90 6.89 5.62 -22.97
CA PHE A 90 8.33 5.81 -23.17
C PHE A 90 8.76 5.63 -24.63
N ASN A 91 8.13 4.75 -25.37
CA ASN A 91 8.46 4.51 -26.78
C ASN A 91 8.22 5.74 -27.67
N GLU A 92 7.38 6.68 -27.27
CA GLU A 92 7.14 7.92 -27.99
C GLU A 92 8.22 8.99 -27.74
N PHE A 93 9.15 8.76 -26.81
CA PHE A 93 10.25 9.67 -26.50
C PHE A 93 11.58 9.21 -27.10
N PRO A 94 12.46 10.14 -27.53
CA PRO A 94 13.76 9.80 -28.13
C PRO A 94 14.66 8.90 -27.27
N ALA A 95 14.53 8.99 -25.94
CA ALA A 95 15.26 8.18 -24.95
C ALA A 95 14.43 6.99 -24.41
N GLY A 96 13.36 6.58 -25.07
CA GLY A 96 12.40 5.61 -24.57
C GLY A 96 13.01 4.27 -24.14
N MET A 97 13.98 3.77 -24.90
CA MET A 97 14.68 2.53 -24.55
C MET A 97 15.45 2.66 -23.21
N VAL A 98 16.14 3.78 -23.01
CA VAL A 98 16.90 4.01 -21.76
C VAL A 98 15.94 4.16 -20.59
N LEU A 99 14.84 4.92 -20.76
CA LEU A 99 13.81 5.09 -19.76
C LEU A 99 13.16 3.74 -19.38
N SER A 100 12.90 2.90 -20.36
CA SER A 100 12.33 1.55 -20.14
C SER A 100 13.27 0.65 -19.36
N ILE A 101 14.57 0.66 -19.66
CA ILE A 101 15.57 -0.11 -18.91
C ILE A 101 15.66 0.38 -17.46
N VAL A 102 15.74 1.70 -17.27
CA VAL A 102 15.76 2.29 -15.92
C VAL A 102 14.50 1.94 -15.14
N ALA A 103 13.32 2.03 -15.75
CA ALA A 103 12.06 1.66 -15.12
C ALA A 103 12.03 0.18 -14.73
N MET A 104 12.49 -0.73 -15.59
CA MET A 104 12.57 -2.16 -15.26
C MET A 104 13.48 -2.43 -14.06
N ILE A 105 14.64 -1.78 -14.00
CA ILE A 105 15.57 -1.89 -12.87
C ILE A 105 14.90 -1.36 -11.59
N LEU A 106 14.24 -0.20 -11.65
CA LEU A 106 13.54 0.37 -10.51
C LEU A 106 12.40 -0.54 -10.02
N ILE A 107 11.61 -1.11 -10.93
CA ILE A 107 10.54 -2.06 -10.59
C ILE A 107 11.14 -3.30 -9.91
N ALA A 108 12.23 -3.85 -10.44
CA ALA A 108 12.91 -5.02 -9.84
C ALA A 108 13.43 -4.72 -8.43
N VAL A 109 14.11 -3.59 -8.23
CA VAL A 109 14.62 -3.16 -6.92
C VAL A 109 13.47 -2.93 -5.94
N PHE A 110 12.40 -2.26 -6.38
CA PHE A 110 11.21 -2.04 -5.56
C PHE A 110 10.55 -3.34 -5.15
N PHE A 111 10.42 -4.30 -6.08
CA PHE A 111 9.86 -5.62 -5.80
C PHE A 111 10.70 -6.37 -4.75
N ILE A 112 12.02 -6.43 -4.92
CA ILE A 112 12.94 -7.11 -4.00
C ILE A 112 12.83 -6.51 -2.59
N THR A 113 12.90 -5.19 -2.47
CA THR A 113 12.84 -4.49 -1.18
C THR A 113 11.48 -4.65 -0.50
N SER A 114 10.40 -4.65 -1.27
CA SER A 114 9.05 -4.87 -0.75
C SER A 114 8.84 -6.30 -0.27
N ALA A 115 9.31 -7.28 -1.04
CA ALA A 115 9.24 -8.71 -0.68
C ALA A 115 10.07 -9.01 0.59
N ASP A 116 11.29 -8.44 0.70
CA ASP A 116 12.12 -8.59 1.90
C ASP A 116 11.42 -7.98 3.13
N SER A 117 10.87 -6.77 3.00
CA SER A 117 10.11 -6.13 4.09
C SER A 117 8.89 -6.96 4.52
N ALA A 118 8.16 -7.54 3.55
CA ALA A 118 7.00 -8.37 3.84
C ALA A 118 7.38 -9.68 4.56
N THR A 119 8.43 -10.37 4.09
CA THR A 119 8.94 -11.59 4.75
C THR A 119 9.41 -11.31 6.17
N PHE A 120 10.04 -10.16 6.38
CA PHE A 120 10.48 -9.72 7.70
C PHE A 120 9.30 -9.48 8.65
N VAL A 121 8.26 -8.75 8.21
CA VAL A 121 7.07 -8.48 9.02
C VAL A 121 6.30 -9.75 9.34
N LEU A 122 6.12 -10.64 8.37
CA LEU A 122 5.49 -11.95 8.58
C LEU A 122 6.31 -12.81 9.56
N GLY A 123 7.63 -12.77 9.42
CA GLY A 123 8.56 -13.40 10.36
C GLY A 123 8.37 -12.89 11.80
N MET A 124 8.26 -11.58 11.99
CA MET A 124 7.98 -10.99 13.30
C MET A 124 6.63 -11.43 13.87
N GLN A 125 5.59 -11.41 13.07
CA GLN A 125 4.24 -11.80 13.51
C GLN A 125 4.16 -13.26 13.94
N THR A 126 4.86 -14.15 13.24
CA THR A 126 4.85 -15.59 13.52
C THR A 126 5.82 -16.03 14.60
N THR A 127 6.73 -15.15 15.04
CA THR A 127 7.68 -15.41 16.13
C THR A 127 7.37 -14.61 17.41
N GLY A 128 6.10 -14.32 17.67
CA GLY A 128 5.67 -13.62 18.88
C GLY A 128 6.16 -12.17 18.99
N GLY A 129 6.38 -11.49 17.87
CA GLY A 129 6.83 -10.10 17.84
C GLY A 129 8.35 -9.93 17.93
N SER A 130 9.12 -10.98 17.71
CA SER A 130 10.60 -10.93 17.71
C SER A 130 11.11 -9.90 16.69
N LEU A 131 11.93 -8.95 17.15
CA LEU A 131 12.55 -7.95 16.28
C LEU A 131 13.64 -8.52 15.36
N ASN A 132 14.08 -9.76 15.62
CA ASN A 132 15.05 -10.49 14.82
C ASN A 132 14.54 -11.91 14.57
N PRO A 133 13.56 -12.09 13.68
CA PRO A 133 13.06 -13.42 13.35
C PRO A 133 14.16 -14.28 12.72
N PRO A 134 14.20 -15.60 12.99
CA PRO A 134 15.19 -16.51 12.42
C PRO A 134 15.15 -16.50 10.89
N ASN A 135 16.31 -16.68 10.25
CA ASN A 135 16.39 -16.69 8.78
C ASN A 135 15.54 -17.81 8.16
N SER A 136 15.43 -18.96 8.81
CA SER A 136 14.57 -20.05 8.37
C SER A 136 13.11 -19.62 8.23
N VAL A 137 12.59 -18.87 9.20
CA VAL A 137 11.20 -18.34 9.16
C VAL A 137 11.03 -17.35 8.00
N LYS A 138 12.01 -16.44 7.81
CA LYS A 138 11.97 -15.48 6.70
C LYS A 138 12.01 -16.19 5.35
N VAL A 139 12.89 -17.16 5.16
CA VAL A 139 12.97 -17.95 3.92
C VAL A 139 11.68 -18.73 3.67
N THR A 140 11.10 -19.35 4.70
CA THR A 140 9.80 -20.04 4.58
C THR A 140 8.71 -19.11 4.10
N TRP A 141 8.59 -17.91 4.69
CA TRP A 141 7.61 -16.92 4.26
C TRP A 141 7.89 -16.40 2.85
N GLY A 142 9.16 -16.19 2.49
CA GLY A 142 9.54 -15.79 1.14
C GLY A 142 9.14 -16.82 0.09
N LEU A 143 9.40 -18.12 0.35
CA LEU A 143 9.00 -19.20 -0.55
C LEU A 143 7.46 -19.33 -0.66
N LEU A 144 6.74 -19.21 0.45
CA LEU A 144 5.28 -19.23 0.43
C LEU A 144 4.70 -18.08 -0.39
N GLN A 145 5.18 -16.86 -0.20
CA GLN A 145 4.74 -15.68 -0.98
C GLN A 145 5.05 -15.85 -2.47
N ALA A 146 6.26 -16.29 -2.81
CA ALA A 146 6.65 -16.53 -4.19
C ALA A 146 5.79 -17.62 -4.83
N GLY A 147 5.51 -18.71 -4.11
CA GLY A 147 4.63 -19.78 -4.58
C GLY A 147 3.21 -19.31 -4.86
N ILE A 148 2.60 -18.61 -3.90
CA ILE A 148 1.24 -18.07 -4.05
C ILE A 148 1.18 -17.06 -5.21
N ALA A 149 2.14 -16.14 -5.30
CA ALA A 149 2.20 -15.17 -6.39
C ALA A 149 2.34 -15.85 -7.76
N SER A 150 3.19 -16.87 -7.86
CA SER A 150 3.39 -17.64 -9.11
C SER A 150 2.11 -18.37 -9.53
N VAL A 151 1.41 -19.01 -8.60
CA VAL A 151 0.15 -19.69 -8.88
C VAL A 151 -0.93 -18.70 -9.34
N LEU A 152 -1.06 -17.56 -8.67
CA LEU A 152 -2.04 -16.55 -9.05
C LEU A 152 -1.73 -15.95 -10.43
N LEU A 153 -0.46 -15.65 -10.71
CA LEU A 153 -0.03 -15.15 -12.02
C LEU A 153 -0.31 -16.16 -13.12
N TYR A 154 -0.04 -17.45 -12.90
CA TYR A 154 -0.30 -18.51 -13.86
C TYR A 154 -1.80 -18.72 -14.08
N ALA A 155 -2.62 -18.66 -13.03
CA ALA A 155 -4.06 -18.93 -13.10
C ALA A 155 -4.87 -17.80 -13.74
N GLY A 156 -4.46 -16.53 -13.61
CA GLY A 156 -5.26 -15.41 -14.12
C GLY A 156 -4.51 -14.08 -14.22
N GLY A 157 -3.17 -14.12 -14.28
CA GLY A 157 -2.34 -12.95 -14.48
C GLY A 157 -2.52 -11.89 -13.40
N LEU A 158 -2.38 -10.63 -13.80
CA LEU A 158 -2.52 -9.47 -12.90
C LEU A 158 -3.91 -9.40 -12.24
N THR A 159 -4.96 -9.74 -12.96
CA THR A 159 -6.34 -9.71 -12.46
C THR A 159 -6.55 -10.65 -11.28
N ALA A 160 -5.94 -11.84 -11.30
CA ALA A 160 -6.02 -12.78 -10.18
C ALA A 160 -5.35 -12.23 -8.93
N LEU A 161 -4.19 -11.57 -9.06
CA LEU A 161 -3.50 -10.89 -7.95
C LEU A 161 -4.33 -9.73 -7.38
N GLN A 162 -4.95 -8.93 -8.26
CA GLN A 162 -5.83 -7.84 -7.85
C GLN A 162 -7.04 -8.34 -7.07
N ASN A 163 -7.72 -9.37 -7.56
CA ASN A 163 -8.86 -9.99 -6.89
C ASN A 163 -8.46 -10.60 -5.54
N ALA A 164 -7.32 -11.26 -5.45
CA ALA A 164 -6.81 -11.78 -4.19
C ALA A 164 -6.56 -10.65 -3.17
N SER A 165 -6.02 -9.51 -3.61
CA SER A 165 -5.83 -8.33 -2.76
C SER A 165 -7.16 -7.75 -2.25
N ILE A 166 -8.19 -7.68 -3.10
CA ILE A 166 -9.54 -7.22 -2.73
C ILE A 166 -10.14 -8.15 -1.67
N ILE A 167 -10.06 -9.46 -1.88
CA ILE A 167 -10.58 -10.45 -0.92
C ILE A 167 -9.87 -10.33 0.42
N ALA A 168 -8.54 -10.20 0.41
CA ALA A 168 -7.75 -10.03 1.63
C ALA A 168 -8.05 -8.72 2.37
N ALA A 169 -8.42 -7.65 1.66
CA ALA A 169 -8.71 -6.35 2.26
C ALA A 169 -9.89 -6.39 3.24
N PHE A 170 -10.87 -7.25 3.01
CA PHE A 170 -12.07 -7.33 3.86
C PHE A 170 -11.75 -7.69 5.32
N PRO A 171 -11.07 -8.80 5.64
CA PRO A 171 -10.69 -9.10 7.01
C PRO A 171 -9.71 -8.07 7.58
N PHE A 172 -8.80 -7.53 6.77
CA PHE A 172 -7.88 -6.49 7.23
C PHE A 172 -8.59 -5.19 7.58
N SER A 173 -9.67 -4.82 6.90
CA SER A 173 -10.45 -3.63 7.25
C SER A 173 -11.00 -3.69 8.68
N ILE A 174 -11.47 -4.86 9.11
CA ILE A 174 -11.94 -5.10 10.48
C ILE A 174 -10.80 -4.92 11.48
N VAL A 175 -9.64 -5.53 11.19
CA VAL A 175 -8.45 -5.42 12.03
C VAL A 175 -8.02 -3.95 12.17
N ILE A 176 -8.00 -3.19 11.07
CA ILE A 176 -7.63 -1.77 11.08
C ILE A 176 -8.60 -0.94 11.96
N ILE A 177 -9.90 -1.18 11.85
CA ILE A 177 -10.89 -0.50 12.71
C ILE A 177 -10.60 -0.79 14.19
N LEU A 178 -10.35 -2.06 14.55
CA LEU A 178 -9.98 -2.43 15.92
C LEU A 178 -8.67 -1.77 16.36
N MET A 179 -7.68 -1.68 15.48
CA MET A 179 -6.42 -0.99 15.76
C MET A 179 -6.61 0.51 16.01
N ILE A 180 -7.46 1.17 15.21
CA ILE A 180 -7.80 2.59 15.41
C ILE A 180 -8.44 2.79 16.78
N VAL A 181 -9.43 1.99 17.14
CA VAL A 181 -10.09 2.04 18.46
C VAL A 181 -9.08 1.82 19.59
N SER A 182 -8.23 0.81 19.44
CA SER A 182 -7.17 0.50 20.42
C SER A 182 -6.18 1.65 20.58
N LEU A 183 -5.80 2.30 19.49
CA LEU A 183 -4.90 3.46 19.52
C LEU A 183 -5.51 4.63 20.30
N PHE A 184 -6.77 4.98 20.02
CA PHE A 184 -7.46 6.04 20.75
C PHE A 184 -7.56 5.74 22.24
N VAL A 185 -7.92 4.50 22.60
CA VAL A 185 -7.99 4.07 24.01
C VAL A 185 -6.60 4.16 24.67
N SER A 186 -5.55 3.73 23.98
CA SER A 186 -4.18 3.77 24.50
C SER A 186 -3.71 5.22 24.73
N LEU A 187 -3.92 6.09 23.75
CA LEU A 187 -3.56 7.51 23.86
C LEU A 187 -4.31 8.21 24.99
N THR A 188 -5.61 7.94 25.14
CA THR A 188 -6.41 8.52 26.23
C THR A 188 -5.90 8.06 27.60
N ARG A 189 -5.57 6.77 27.76
CA ARG A 189 -5.01 6.23 29.01
C ARG A 189 -3.66 6.86 29.35
N GLU A 190 -2.84 7.11 28.33
CA GLU A 190 -1.54 7.75 28.55
C GLU A 190 -1.68 9.21 28.93
N GLN A 191 -2.61 9.95 28.33
CA GLN A 191 -2.95 11.32 28.72
C GLN A 191 -3.49 11.38 30.16
N GLU A 192 -4.31 10.41 30.58
CA GLU A 192 -4.77 10.31 31.96
C GLU A 192 -3.61 10.09 32.95
N LYS A 193 -2.65 9.20 32.61
CA LYS A 193 -1.48 8.93 33.44
C LYS A 193 -0.55 10.18 33.57
N LEU A 194 -0.47 10.98 32.53
CA LEU A 194 0.31 12.21 32.52
C LEU A 194 -0.42 13.41 33.12
N GLY A 195 -1.67 13.24 33.61
CA GLY A 195 -2.48 14.32 34.18
C GLY A 195 -2.95 15.36 33.15
N LEU A 196 -2.82 15.09 31.86
CA LEU A 196 -3.20 15.98 30.77
C LEU A 196 -4.69 15.88 30.40
N TYR A 197 -5.36 14.81 30.82
CA TYR A 197 -6.78 14.57 30.55
C TYR A 197 -7.46 13.99 31.79
N VAL A 198 -8.55 14.63 32.22
CA VAL A 198 -9.41 14.14 33.28
C VAL A 198 -10.72 13.66 32.65
N ARG A 199 -11.05 12.39 32.78
CA ARG A 199 -12.33 11.86 32.28
C ARG A 199 -13.48 12.62 32.97
N PRO A 200 -14.44 13.19 32.22
CA PRO A 200 -15.64 13.73 32.83
C PRO A 200 -16.34 12.61 33.62
N LYS A 201 -16.59 12.81 34.90
CA LYS A 201 -17.40 11.90 35.72
C LYS A 201 -18.74 11.69 35.02
N LYS A 202 -19.08 10.42 34.71
CA LYS A 202 -20.46 10.08 34.28
C LYS A 202 -21.40 10.70 35.31
N SER A 203 -22.17 11.70 34.89
CA SER A 203 -23.22 12.27 35.70
C SER A 203 -24.14 11.15 36.14
N GLN A 204 -24.31 10.96 37.42
CA GLN A 204 -25.34 10.09 38.03
C GLN A 204 -26.73 10.71 37.76
N ARG A 205 -27.14 10.79 36.50
CA ARG A 205 -28.52 11.08 36.13
C ARG A 205 -29.25 9.79 35.83
N SER A 206 -29.53 9.05 36.90
CA SER A 206 -30.55 7.99 36.87
C SER A 206 -30.94 7.59 38.29
N GLN A 207 -31.25 8.57 39.15
CA GLN A 207 -32.03 8.35 40.35
C GLN A 207 -32.82 9.64 40.59
N LEU A 208 -33.88 9.86 39.84
CA LEU A 208 -35.06 10.63 40.17
C LEU A 208 -36.24 10.01 39.43
#